data_f909c70e59a8dc3eb08f021904d3f057
#
_entry.id   f909c70e59a8dc3eb08f021904d3f057
#
_cell.length_a   1.000
_cell.length_b   1.000
_cell.length_c   1.000
_cell.angle_alpha   90.00
_cell.angle_beta   90.00
_cell.angle_gamma   90.00
#
_symmetry.space_group_name_H-M   'P 1'
#
loop_
_entity.id
_entity.type
_entity.pdbx_description
1 polymer ?
#
loop_
_entity_poly.entity_id
_entity_poly.type
_entity_poly.pdbx_seq_one_letter_code
_entity_poly.pdbx_strand_id
1 'polypeptide(L)'
;INIPHKNINGVIKALLNIDKWTITAQENNLTRRVSKTALCIPRGRCENKKTGVTSTEIVFKVYEDGSTAGRIQRNKGTYSVGYNLSVESSVLLSAYLTYMRDIGFKEFNIRNMSDEELESLFK
;
A
#
# COMPACT_ATOMS: atom_id res chain seq x y z
N ILE A 1 -2.33 10.19 4.77
CA ILE A 1 -3.18 9.43 3.82
C ILE A 1 -3.95 8.39 4.61
N ASN A 2 -5.26 8.43 4.45
CA ASN A 2 -6.15 7.51 5.15
C ASN A 2 -6.43 6.30 4.28
N ILE A 3 -6.18 5.10 4.82
CA ILE A 3 -6.43 3.84 4.13
C ILE A 3 -7.56 3.12 4.87
N PRO A 4 -8.72 2.91 4.23
CA PRO A 4 -9.79 2.15 4.85
C PRO A 4 -9.34 0.74 5.23
N HIS A 5 -9.75 0.26 6.38
CA HIS A 5 -9.35 -1.06 6.89
C HIS A 5 -9.65 -2.19 5.90
N LYS A 6 -10.76 -2.10 5.18
CA LYS A 6 -11.14 -3.10 4.16
C LYS A 6 -10.14 -3.19 3.00
N ASN A 7 -9.28 -2.19 2.82
CA ASN A 7 -8.31 -2.14 1.72
C ASN A 7 -6.90 -2.55 2.15
N ILE A 8 -6.68 -2.90 3.42
CA ILE A 8 -5.34 -3.15 3.94
C ILE A 8 -4.61 -4.29 3.21
N ASN A 9 -5.31 -5.36 2.85
CA ASN A 9 -4.73 -6.47 2.10
C ASN A 9 -4.29 -6.04 0.70
N GLY A 10 -5.08 -5.21 0.03
CA GLY A 10 -4.73 -4.64 -1.26
C GLY A 10 -3.50 -3.74 -1.18
N VAL A 11 -3.39 -2.94 -0.12
CA VAL A 11 -2.24 -2.08 0.12
C VAL A 11 -0.97 -2.91 0.34
N ILE A 12 -1.05 -3.94 1.17
CA ILE A 12 0.09 -4.85 1.41
C ILE A 12 0.56 -5.46 0.09
N LYS A 13 -0.37 -5.98 -0.70
CA LYS A 13 -0.04 -6.57 -2.00
C LYS A 13 0.59 -5.56 -2.96
N ALA A 14 0.05 -4.34 -3.01
CA ALA A 14 0.57 -3.29 -3.87
C ALA A 14 2.01 -2.90 -3.49
N LEU A 15 2.29 -2.78 -2.20
CA LEU A 15 3.63 -2.47 -1.70
C LEU A 15 4.64 -3.58 -2.04
N LEU A 16 4.22 -4.84 -1.94
CA LEU A 16 5.07 -5.98 -2.33
C LEU A 16 5.28 -6.02 -3.85
N ASN A 17 4.31 -5.56 -4.64
CA ASN A 17 4.47 -5.46 -6.08
C ASN A 17 5.54 -4.45 -6.49
N ILE A 18 5.81 -3.43 -5.69
CA ILE A 18 6.90 -2.48 -5.96
C ILE A 18 8.23 -3.21 -5.98
N ASP A 19 8.48 -4.11 -5.02
CA ASP A 19 9.68 -4.95 -5.00
C ASP A 19 9.71 -5.91 -6.19
N LYS A 20 8.62 -6.62 -6.44
CA LYS A 20 8.51 -7.58 -7.52
C LYS A 20 8.75 -6.92 -8.90
N TRP A 21 8.14 -5.78 -9.14
CA TRP A 21 8.28 -5.07 -10.41
C TRP A 21 9.65 -4.40 -10.56
N THR A 22 10.31 -4.05 -9.46
CA THR A 22 11.70 -3.60 -9.48
C THR A 22 12.60 -4.70 -10.02
N ILE A 23 12.44 -5.93 -9.54
CA ILE A 23 13.20 -7.08 -10.04
C ILE A 23 12.95 -7.27 -11.54
N THR A 24 11.69 -7.22 -11.97
CA THR A 24 11.32 -7.33 -13.38
C THR A 24 11.98 -6.23 -14.22
N ALA A 25 11.97 -5.00 -13.74
CA ALA A 25 12.59 -3.87 -14.44
C ALA A 25 14.10 -4.07 -14.57
N GLN A 26 14.78 -4.52 -13.52
CA GLN A 26 16.21 -4.79 -13.51
C GLN A 26 16.56 -5.95 -14.45
N GLU A 27 15.80 -7.03 -14.44
CA GLU A 27 16.01 -8.17 -15.33
C GLU A 27 15.88 -7.79 -16.82
N ASN A 28 15.05 -6.80 -17.11
CA ASN A 28 14.83 -6.31 -18.47
C ASN A 28 15.65 -5.08 -18.81
N ASN A 29 16.54 -4.64 -17.91
CA ASN A 29 17.42 -3.47 -18.10
C ASN A 29 16.63 -2.21 -18.52
N LEU A 30 15.48 -1.97 -17.87
CA LEU A 30 14.65 -0.81 -18.17
C LEU A 30 15.33 0.48 -17.72
N THR A 31 15.54 1.41 -18.67
CA THR A 31 16.17 2.72 -18.44
C THR A 31 15.31 3.84 -19.01
N ARG A 32 14.02 3.61 -19.15
CA ARG A 32 13.06 4.61 -19.63
C ARG A 32 12.02 4.88 -18.54
N ARG A 33 11.43 6.05 -18.58
CA ARG A 33 10.35 6.38 -17.66
C ARG A 33 9.15 5.48 -17.85
N VAL A 34 8.77 4.79 -16.77
CA VAL A 34 7.57 3.98 -16.71
C VAL A 34 6.84 4.32 -15.42
N SER A 35 5.53 4.42 -15.48
CA SER A 35 4.68 4.61 -14.33
C SER A 35 3.56 3.59 -14.40
N LYS A 36 3.35 2.82 -13.32
CA LYS A 36 2.34 1.77 -13.28
C LYS A 36 1.59 1.82 -11.96
N THR A 37 0.27 1.85 -12.04
CA THR A 37 -0.59 1.83 -10.85
C THR A 37 -0.61 0.44 -10.23
N ALA A 38 -0.23 0.36 -8.96
CA ALA A 38 -0.29 -0.87 -8.19
C ALA A 38 -1.63 -1.01 -7.47
N LEU A 39 -2.24 0.12 -7.08
CA LEU A 39 -3.53 0.13 -6.39
C LEU A 39 -4.20 1.49 -6.60
N CYS A 40 -5.51 1.48 -6.80
CA CYS A 40 -6.32 2.69 -6.83
C CYS A 40 -7.54 2.52 -5.91
N ILE A 41 -7.76 3.49 -5.03
CA ILE A 41 -8.89 3.51 -4.08
C ILE A 41 -9.61 4.85 -4.20
N PRO A 42 -10.90 4.91 -4.56
CA PRO A 42 -11.75 3.84 -5.09
C PRO A 42 -11.31 3.37 -6.48
N ARG A 43 -11.56 2.11 -6.77
CA ARG A 43 -11.18 1.50 -8.04
C ARG A 43 -11.69 2.31 -9.23
N GLY A 44 -10.80 2.59 -10.18
CA GLY A 44 -11.13 3.33 -11.40
C GLY A 44 -11.11 4.85 -11.28
N ARG A 45 -10.99 5.41 -10.06
CA ARG A 45 -11.00 6.87 -9.87
C ARG A 45 -9.66 7.56 -10.12
N CYS A 46 -8.56 6.82 -10.15
CA CYS A 46 -7.23 7.42 -10.33
C CYS A 46 -7.03 8.01 -11.73
N GLU A 47 -7.78 7.55 -12.71
CA GLU A 47 -7.74 8.05 -14.08
C GLU A 47 -8.62 9.29 -14.27
N ASN A 48 -9.52 9.59 -13.33
CA ASN A 48 -10.42 10.72 -13.43
C ASN A 48 -9.77 11.97 -12.85
N LYS A 49 -9.43 12.93 -13.71
CA LYS A 49 -8.76 14.18 -13.33
C LYS A 49 -9.72 15.37 -13.19
N LYS A 50 -11.01 15.12 -13.05
CA LYS A 50 -11.99 16.19 -12.85
C LYS A 50 -11.87 16.82 -11.47
N THR A 51 -12.14 18.12 -11.37
CA THR A 51 -12.17 18.83 -10.09
C THR A 51 -13.18 18.19 -9.14
N GLY A 52 -12.78 18.04 -7.88
CA GLY A 52 -13.63 17.44 -6.84
C GLY A 52 -13.55 15.92 -6.75
N VAL A 53 -12.92 15.25 -7.73
CA VAL A 53 -12.70 13.81 -7.66
C VAL A 53 -11.42 13.54 -6.89
N THR A 54 -11.51 12.70 -5.86
CA THR A 54 -10.35 12.33 -5.03
C THR A 54 -10.17 10.81 -5.05
N SER A 55 -8.92 10.38 -4.98
CA SER A 55 -8.55 8.96 -4.91
C SER A 55 -7.21 8.81 -4.20
N THR A 56 -6.95 7.62 -3.70
CA THR A 56 -5.63 7.24 -3.18
C THR A 56 -5.02 6.24 -4.13
N GLU A 57 -3.77 6.44 -4.49
CA GLU A 57 -3.08 5.61 -5.47
C GLU A 57 -1.71 5.21 -4.97
N ILE A 58 -1.33 3.95 -5.20
CA ILE A 58 0.05 3.47 -5.04
C ILE A 58 0.58 3.23 -6.45
N VAL A 59 1.68 3.91 -6.76
CA VAL A 59 2.28 3.92 -8.11
C VAL A 59 3.69 3.37 -8.03
N PHE A 60 4.03 2.51 -8.99
CA PHE A 60 5.39 2.05 -9.24
C PHE A 60 6.01 2.90 -10.35
N LYS A 61 7.25 3.33 -10.16
CA LYS A 61 7.98 4.15 -11.13
C LYS A 61 9.34 3.58 -11.48
N VAL A 62 9.70 3.66 -12.76
CA VAL A 62 11.05 3.45 -13.26
C VAL A 62 11.53 4.77 -13.81
N TYR A 63 12.77 5.13 -13.50
CA TYR A 63 13.41 6.36 -13.96
C TYR A 63 14.41 6.05 -15.08
N GLU A 64 14.84 7.12 -15.77
CA GLU A 64 15.74 7.00 -16.92
C GLU A 64 17.11 6.42 -16.56
N ASP A 65 17.54 6.55 -15.30
CA ASP A 65 18.79 5.97 -14.81
C ASP A 65 18.67 4.50 -14.40
N GLY A 66 17.49 3.89 -14.60
CA GLY A 66 17.22 2.51 -14.24
C GLY A 66 16.78 2.31 -12.78
N SER A 67 16.79 3.36 -11.96
CA SER A 67 16.30 3.27 -10.59
C SER A 67 14.79 3.13 -10.56
N THR A 68 14.29 2.58 -9.46
CA THR A 68 12.85 2.36 -9.24
C THR A 68 12.43 2.90 -7.90
N ALA A 69 11.15 3.24 -7.78
CA ALA A 69 10.56 3.67 -6.51
C ALA A 69 9.06 3.43 -6.52
N GLY A 70 8.48 3.40 -5.34
CA GLY A 70 7.04 3.51 -5.16
C GLY A 70 6.65 4.92 -4.78
N ARG A 71 5.37 5.21 -4.91
CA ARG A 71 4.78 6.45 -4.42
C ARG A 71 3.37 6.19 -3.93
N ILE A 72 3.06 6.65 -2.73
CA ILE A 72 1.70 6.72 -2.22
C ILE A 72 1.24 8.16 -2.40
N GLN A 73 0.11 8.36 -3.08
CA GLN A 73 -0.37 9.69 -3.36
C GLN A 73 -1.88 9.81 -3.19
N ARG A 74 -2.30 11.00 -2.78
CA ARG A 74 -3.68 11.43 -2.80
C ARG A 74 -3.90 12.28 -4.04
N ASN A 75 -4.73 11.81 -4.95
CA ASN A 75 -5.13 12.56 -6.14
C ASN A 75 -6.29 13.47 -5.78
N LYS A 76 -6.17 14.74 -6.14
CA LYS A 76 -7.18 15.78 -5.88
C LYS A 76 -7.49 16.48 -7.20
N GLY A 77 -8.33 15.85 -8.04
CA GLY A 77 -8.60 16.38 -9.36
C GLY A 77 -7.36 16.36 -10.25
N THR A 78 -6.86 17.54 -10.64
CA THR A 78 -5.75 17.69 -11.58
C THR A 78 -4.37 17.59 -10.94
N TYR A 79 -4.26 17.57 -9.61
CA TYR A 79 -2.96 17.47 -8.93
C TYR A 79 -2.96 16.34 -7.91
N SER A 80 -1.77 15.97 -7.48
CA SER A 80 -1.60 14.94 -6.46
C SER A 80 -0.58 15.36 -5.41
N VAL A 81 -0.77 14.87 -4.18
CA VAL A 81 0.15 15.07 -3.06
C VAL A 81 0.49 13.70 -2.48
N GLY A 82 1.75 13.44 -2.22
CA GLY A 82 2.11 12.13 -1.69
C GLY A 82 3.59 12.02 -1.32
N TYR A 83 4.00 10.79 -1.07
CA TYR A 83 5.32 10.43 -0.61
C TYR A 83 5.94 9.39 -1.52
N ASN A 84 7.21 9.60 -1.88
CA ASN A 84 7.99 8.58 -2.55
C ASN A 84 8.49 7.55 -1.52
N LEU A 85 8.48 6.28 -1.92
CA LEU A 85 8.94 5.17 -1.11
C LEU A 85 10.06 4.45 -1.84
N SER A 86 11.17 4.20 -1.15
CA SER A 86 12.17 3.26 -1.67
C SER A 86 11.59 1.86 -1.71
N VAL A 87 12.24 0.97 -2.45
CA VAL A 87 11.84 -0.45 -2.50
C VAL A 87 11.89 -1.04 -1.10
N GLU A 88 12.97 -0.78 -0.35
CA GLU A 88 13.13 -1.26 1.03
C GLU A 88 12.04 -0.73 1.95
N SER A 89 11.71 0.54 1.85
CA SER A 89 10.63 1.15 2.65
C SER A 89 9.27 0.53 2.30
N SER A 90 9.04 0.19 1.05
CA SER A 90 7.80 -0.45 0.62
C SER A 90 7.66 -1.85 1.25
N VAL A 91 8.73 -2.64 1.27
CA VAL A 91 8.74 -3.95 1.89
C VAL A 91 8.54 -3.84 3.41
N LEU A 92 9.25 -2.92 4.06
CA LEU A 92 9.12 -2.69 5.51
C LEU A 92 7.71 -2.24 5.89
N LEU A 93 7.13 -1.34 5.11
CA LEU A 93 5.77 -0.88 5.35
C LEU A 93 4.76 -2.01 5.17
N SER A 94 4.93 -2.88 4.18
CA SER A 94 4.06 -4.03 3.98
C SER A 94 4.13 -4.99 5.17
N ALA A 95 5.33 -5.22 5.71
CA ALA A 95 5.54 -6.06 6.90
C ALA A 95 4.88 -5.44 8.13
N TYR A 96 5.03 -4.13 8.31
CA TYR A 96 4.40 -3.41 9.42
C TYR A 96 2.87 -3.50 9.34
N LEU A 97 2.29 -3.27 8.17
CA LEU A 97 0.84 -3.34 7.97
C LEU A 97 0.31 -4.76 8.21
N THR A 98 1.06 -5.78 7.79
CA THR A 98 0.72 -7.18 8.06
C THR A 98 0.68 -7.44 9.56
N TYR A 99 1.71 -6.99 10.27
CA TYR A 99 1.80 -7.12 11.73
C TYR A 99 0.62 -6.41 12.43
N MET A 100 0.34 -5.17 12.04
CA MET A 100 -0.76 -4.39 12.62
C MET A 100 -2.13 -5.01 12.33
N ARG A 101 -2.32 -5.57 11.14
CA ARG A 101 -3.54 -6.29 10.79
C ARG A 101 -3.74 -7.50 11.70
N ASP A 102 -2.69 -8.28 11.94
CA ASP A 102 -2.76 -9.48 12.75
C ASP A 102 -2.99 -9.15 14.23
N ILE A 103 -2.36 -8.09 14.75
CA ILE A 103 -2.61 -7.60 16.11
C ILE A 103 -4.04 -7.11 16.26
N GLY A 104 -4.53 -6.33 15.31
CA GLY A 104 -5.92 -5.83 15.33
C GLY A 104 -6.93 -6.97 15.39
N PHE A 105 -6.65 -8.06 14.67
CA PHE A 105 -7.49 -9.26 14.72
C PHE A 105 -7.45 -9.94 16.10
N LYS A 106 -6.28 -10.03 16.71
CA LYS A 106 -6.10 -10.58 18.06
C LYS A 106 -6.84 -9.73 19.10
N GLU A 107 -6.71 -8.42 19.05
CA GLU A 107 -7.41 -7.50 19.95
C GLU A 107 -8.92 -7.63 19.83
N PHE A 108 -9.43 -7.74 18.61
CA PHE A 108 -10.84 -7.97 18.37
C PHE A 108 -11.32 -9.26 19.05
N ASN A 109 -10.57 -10.35 18.91
CA ASN A 109 -10.90 -11.63 19.54
C ASN A 109 -10.90 -11.51 21.06
N ILE A 110 -9.94 -10.81 21.65
CA ILE A 110 -9.87 -10.59 23.09
C ILE A 110 -11.09 -9.79 23.59
N ARG A 111 -11.48 -8.73 22.87
CA ARG A 111 -12.64 -7.91 23.24
C ARG A 111 -13.95 -8.69 23.25
N ASN A 112 -14.05 -9.75 22.45
CA ASN A 112 -15.26 -10.57 22.34
C ASN A 112 -15.18 -11.84 23.16
N MET A 113 -14.14 -12.02 23.99
CA MET A 113 -14.04 -13.12 24.92
C MET A 113 -15.00 -12.96 26.09
N SER A 114 -15.57 -14.07 26.54
CA SER A 114 -16.31 -14.11 27.79
C SER A 114 -15.37 -13.98 28.99
N ASP A 115 -15.92 -13.61 30.15
CA ASP A 115 -15.13 -13.51 31.38
C ASP A 115 -14.45 -14.84 31.73
N GLU A 116 -15.15 -15.97 31.51
CA GLU A 116 -14.60 -17.31 31.74
C GLU A 116 -13.43 -17.61 30.82
N GLU A 117 -13.52 -17.23 29.55
CA GLU A 117 -12.43 -17.41 28.60
C GLU A 117 -11.22 -16.57 28.97
N LEU A 118 -11.43 -15.31 29.41
CA LEU A 118 -10.35 -14.44 29.87
C LEU A 118 -9.67 -15.02 31.10
N GLU A 119 -10.42 -15.51 32.08
CA GLU A 119 -9.85 -16.12 33.27
C GLU A 119 -8.99 -17.34 32.94
N SER A 120 -9.42 -18.15 31.98
CA SER A 120 -8.67 -19.35 31.61
C SER A 120 -7.32 -19.05 30.96
N LEU A 121 -7.10 -17.83 30.44
CA LEU A 121 -5.79 -17.41 29.94
C LEU A 121 -4.73 -17.30 31.05
N PHE A 122 -5.16 -17.10 32.30
CA PHE A 122 -4.26 -16.83 33.43
C PHE A 122 -4.09 -18.03 34.37
N LYS A 123 -4.52 -19.19 33.97
CA LYS A 123 -4.34 -20.43 34.73
C LYS A 123 -3.04 -21.16 34.38
#